data_ff33d3a2976955ddb448e64f507829e6
#
_entry.id   ff33d3a2976955ddb448e64f507829e6
#
_cell.length_a   1.000
_cell.length_b   1.000
_cell.length_c   1.000
_cell.angle_alpha   90.00
_cell.angle_beta   90.00
_cell.angle_gamma   90.00
#
_symmetry.space_group_name_H-M   'P 1'
#
loop_
_entity.id
_entity.type
_entity.pdbx_description
1 polymer ?
#
loop_
_entity_poly.entity_id
_entity_poly.type
_entity_poly.pdbx_seq_one_letter_code
_entity_poly.pdbx_strand_id
1 'polypeptide(L)'
;MPTKAEMYRQMANHATQNLTAKIKDWSRFLVLAGQFYKYRFMDQVMIYTQRPAATACAEFDLWNNRMGRRIRAGSKGIALLRYRDGRIFLRYVFDVADTERRENGRDPILWQYQGAYERAVTSWLESSFGTPGSDGLAKQLITLAVRFADEHWHDFKDNIMLAVHDSALDELDEDNVGLRFRNAVTVSLAFLLLARCGFDLDMYFTPEDFECIGEFNTRSAILSLGNAVSESAGVILRQVERAVKACMSGRAITLPAQAQQTEEQNTPAVGSEKPAAVPVPEPGPETSSVSAPEPPQAASRQLAIQEPEPPASVAANFRITDDNLGTGGPKAKYAANVAAIKLLKDLESERRVAAPAEQEVLSRYVGWGGVPNAFEPDKAEWSAEYAELKSLLTEDEYDSARASTLNAHFTTPVVIRAIYEALGSIGFVSGNILEPSCGVGNFFGCLPGSMAASKLYGVELGSVSGRHGRGQAVRRGAGQRIRSHRPPAVPQSEYHRGGL
;
A
#
# COMPACT_ATOMS: atom_id res chain seq x y z
N MET A 1 -10.93 -34.94 -6.48
CA MET A 1 -9.86 -34.79 -5.46
C MET A 1 -9.45 -33.33 -5.41
N PRO A 2 -9.18 -32.77 -4.23
CA PRO A 2 -8.75 -31.38 -4.14
C PRO A 2 -7.44 -31.18 -4.92
N THR A 3 -7.30 -30.02 -5.55
CA THR A 3 -6.05 -29.65 -6.21
C THR A 3 -4.91 -29.49 -5.20
N LYS A 4 -3.66 -29.56 -5.64
CA LYS A 4 -2.50 -29.33 -4.75
C LYS A 4 -2.59 -27.96 -4.06
N ALA A 5 -3.03 -26.91 -4.76
CA ALA A 5 -3.22 -25.57 -4.19
C ALA A 5 -4.30 -25.57 -3.11
N GLU A 6 -5.38 -26.28 -3.31
CA GLU A 6 -6.46 -26.44 -2.33
C GLU A 6 -5.98 -27.16 -1.06
N MET A 7 -5.18 -28.22 -1.20
CA MET A 7 -4.58 -28.90 -0.05
C MET A 7 -3.70 -27.95 0.78
N TYR A 8 -2.89 -27.11 0.12
CA TYR A 8 -2.07 -26.11 0.83
C TYR A 8 -2.93 -25.01 1.46
N ARG A 9 -4.05 -24.64 0.85
CA ARG A 9 -5.02 -23.71 1.46
C ARG A 9 -5.64 -24.28 2.73
N GLN A 10 -6.05 -25.55 2.70
CA GLN A 10 -6.58 -26.24 3.88
C GLN A 10 -5.53 -26.34 4.98
N MET A 11 -4.30 -26.68 4.63
CA MET A 11 -3.17 -26.70 5.57
C MET A 11 -2.94 -25.32 6.20
N ALA A 12 -2.94 -24.25 5.41
CA ALA A 12 -2.79 -22.88 5.88
C ALA A 12 -3.91 -22.48 6.85
N ASN A 13 -5.16 -22.81 6.50
CA ASN A 13 -6.33 -22.52 7.34
C ASN A 13 -6.25 -23.24 8.68
N HIS A 14 -5.91 -24.53 8.66
CA HIS A 14 -5.74 -25.33 9.89
C HIS A 14 -4.59 -24.81 10.74
N ALA A 15 -3.44 -24.51 10.13
CA ALA A 15 -2.29 -23.96 10.86
C ALA A 15 -2.62 -22.60 11.50
N THR A 16 -3.30 -21.71 10.77
CA THR A 16 -3.72 -20.40 11.30
C THR A 16 -4.66 -20.58 12.51
N GLN A 17 -5.68 -21.43 12.37
CA GLN A 17 -6.70 -21.61 13.40
C GLN A 17 -6.14 -22.16 14.73
N ASN A 18 -5.03 -22.90 14.68
CA ASN A 18 -4.41 -23.48 15.84
C ASN A 18 -3.23 -22.64 16.38
N LEU A 19 -2.88 -21.54 15.74
CA LEU A 19 -1.67 -20.80 16.05
C LEU A 19 -1.70 -20.13 17.43
N THR A 20 -2.89 -19.66 17.85
CA THR A 20 -3.13 -19.00 19.14
C THR A 20 -3.67 -19.94 20.21
N ALA A 21 -3.92 -21.21 19.88
CA ALA A 21 -4.48 -22.20 20.82
C ALA A 21 -3.56 -22.48 22.01
N LYS A 22 -2.25 -22.25 21.84
CA LYS A 22 -1.25 -22.37 22.91
C LYS A 22 -0.27 -21.22 22.82
N ILE A 23 -0.03 -20.54 23.92
CA ILE A 23 0.95 -19.44 24.03
C ILE A 23 2.32 -19.85 23.46
N LYS A 24 2.76 -21.08 23.78
CA LYS A 24 4.05 -21.60 23.29
C LYS A 24 4.14 -21.72 21.76
N ASP A 25 3.04 -22.02 21.09
CA ASP A 25 3.03 -22.14 19.63
C ASP A 25 3.04 -20.74 18.99
N TRP A 26 2.30 -19.78 19.58
CA TRP A 26 2.33 -18.38 19.16
C TRP A 26 3.71 -17.76 19.35
N SER A 27 4.31 -17.89 20.54
CA SER A 27 5.64 -17.32 20.81
C SER A 27 6.74 -17.91 19.91
N ARG A 28 6.71 -19.23 19.63
CA ARG A 28 7.62 -19.85 18.66
C ARG A 28 7.43 -19.32 17.23
N PHE A 29 6.17 -19.13 16.84
CA PHE A 29 5.86 -18.51 15.56
C PHE A 29 6.41 -17.09 15.48
N LEU A 30 6.25 -16.27 16.54
CA LEU A 30 6.76 -14.90 16.58
C LEU A 30 8.28 -14.82 16.42
N VAL A 31 9.03 -15.74 17.00
CA VAL A 31 10.49 -15.83 16.80
C VAL A 31 10.83 -16.03 15.32
N LEU A 32 10.15 -16.95 14.63
CA LEU A 32 10.34 -17.14 13.19
C LEU A 32 9.86 -15.93 12.41
N ALA A 33 8.70 -15.37 12.72
CA ALA A 33 8.15 -14.20 12.05
C ALA A 33 9.11 -13.01 12.11
N GLY A 34 9.82 -12.82 13.23
CA GLY A 34 10.87 -11.81 13.37
C GLY A 34 12.04 -12.00 12.38
N GLN A 35 12.38 -13.23 12.02
CA GLN A 35 13.38 -13.49 10.96
C GLN A 35 12.83 -13.21 9.57
N PHE A 36 11.52 -13.48 9.37
CA PHE A 36 10.83 -13.33 8.10
C PHE A 36 9.95 -12.06 8.03
N TYR A 37 10.28 -11.00 8.77
CA TYR A 37 9.52 -9.75 8.85
C TYR A 37 9.28 -9.03 7.50
N LYS A 38 9.94 -9.45 6.43
CA LYS A 38 9.70 -8.96 5.06
C LYS A 38 8.59 -9.71 4.32
N TYR A 39 8.15 -10.83 4.88
CA TYR A 39 7.05 -11.63 4.37
C TYR A 39 5.74 -11.21 5.04
N ARG A 40 4.62 -11.36 4.34
CA ARG A 40 3.29 -11.14 4.92
C ARG A 40 2.96 -12.23 5.95
N PHE A 41 2.05 -11.96 6.86
CA PHE A 41 1.66 -12.91 7.91
C PHE A 41 1.36 -14.32 7.39
N MET A 42 0.51 -14.45 6.35
CA MET A 42 0.19 -15.76 5.79
C MET A 42 1.40 -16.49 5.18
N ASP A 43 2.35 -15.76 4.61
CA ASP A 43 3.59 -16.36 4.11
C ASP A 43 4.46 -16.85 5.28
N GLN A 44 4.52 -16.10 6.37
CA GLN A 44 5.22 -16.49 7.59
C GLN A 44 4.59 -17.76 8.21
N VAL A 45 3.25 -17.83 8.26
CA VAL A 45 2.53 -19.04 8.69
C VAL A 45 2.86 -20.23 7.80
N MET A 46 2.87 -20.05 6.48
CA MET A 46 3.21 -21.11 5.53
C MET A 46 4.66 -21.57 5.66
N ILE A 47 5.60 -20.66 5.90
CA ILE A 47 7.01 -21.01 6.15
C ILE A 47 7.12 -21.78 7.47
N TYR A 48 6.51 -21.27 8.55
CA TYR A 48 6.53 -21.89 9.86
C TYR A 48 5.98 -23.32 9.85
N THR A 49 4.83 -23.50 9.20
CA THR A 49 4.15 -24.80 9.14
C THR A 49 4.95 -25.85 8.36
N GLN A 50 5.60 -25.45 7.28
CA GLN A 50 6.34 -26.37 6.42
C GLN A 50 7.79 -26.56 6.87
N ARG A 51 8.38 -25.53 7.50
CA ARG A 51 9.79 -25.55 7.92
C ARG A 51 10.03 -24.61 9.10
N PRO A 52 9.71 -25.04 10.34
CA PRO A 52 9.87 -24.20 11.55
C PRO A 52 11.31 -23.74 11.81
N ALA A 53 12.31 -24.46 11.28
CA ALA A 53 13.74 -24.12 11.39
C ALA A 53 14.29 -23.35 10.19
N ALA A 54 13.43 -22.75 9.36
CA ALA A 54 13.88 -21.93 8.22
C ALA A 54 14.66 -20.69 8.71
N THR A 55 15.70 -20.31 7.96
CA THR A 55 16.58 -19.19 8.34
C THR A 55 16.54 -18.05 7.33
N ALA A 56 16.55 -18.33 6.03
CA ALA A 56 16.47 -17.34 4.96
C ALA A 56 15.85 -17.96 3.72
N CYS A 57 14.65 -17.55 3.38
CA CYS A 57 13.92 -18.07 2.23
C CYS A 57 13.92 -17.07 1.08
N ALA A 58 14.09 -17.61 -0.14
CA ALA A 58 13.91 -16.83 -1.37
C ALA A 58 13.53 -17.74 -2.55
N GLU A 59 13.08 -17.12 -3.63
CA GLU A 59 12.75 -17.82 -4.86
C GLU A 59 13.97 -18.36 -5.57
N PHE A 60 13.71 -19.32 -6.46
CA PHE A 60 14.73 -19.93 -7.28
C PHE A 60 15.60 -18.91 -8.01
N ASP A 61 14.98 -17.92 -8.65
CA ASP A 61 15.70 -16.91 -9.43
C ASP A 61 16.63 -16.05 -8.57
N LEU A 62 16.20 -15.70 -7.34
CA LEU A 62 17.07 -14.96 -6.44
C LEU A 62 18.31 -15.79 -6.06
N TRP A 63 18.11 -17.05 -5.68
CA TRP A 63 19.23 -17.92 -5.32
C TRP A 63 20.14 -18.17 -6.50
N ASN A 64 19.57 -18.59 -7.65
CA ASN A 64 20.33 -19.05 -8.80
C ASN A 64 21.01 -17.91 -9.55
N ASN A 65 20.27 -16.83 -9.85
CA ASN A 65 20.72 -15.78 -10.78
C ASN A 65 21.38 -14.60 -10.06
N ARG A 66 20.88 -14.21 -8.86
CA ARG A 66 21.42 -13.05 -8.17
C ARG A 66 22.43 -13.38 -7.08
N MET A 67 22.25 -14.52 -6.40
CA MET A 67 23.14 -14.95 -5.32
C MET A 67 24.21 -15.94 -5.78
N GLY A 68 24.09 -16.50 -6.99
CA GLY A 68 25.01 -17.52 -7.51
C GLY A 68 24.99 -18.80 -6.66
N ARG A 69 23.81 -19.16 -6.12
CA ARG A 69 23.63 -20.37 -5.30
C ARG A 69 22.70 -21.34 -6.01
N ARG A 70 23.12 -22.59 -6.12
CA ARG A 70 22.32 -23.65 -6.71
C ARG A 70 21.46 -24.33 -5.64
N ILE A 71 20.18 -24.54 -5.93
CA ILE A 71 19.32 -25.37 -5.08
C ILE A 71 19.75 -26.82 -5.25
N ARG A 72 19.95 -27.52 -4.14
CA ARG A 72 20.36 -28.92 -4.14
C ARG A 72 19.28 -29.80 -4.76
N ALA A 73 19.70 -30.81 -5.53
CA ALA A 73 18.75 -31.76 -6.08
C ALA A 73 17.98 -32.48 -4.98
N GLY A 74 16.66 -32.64 -5.18
CA GLY A 74 15.77 -33.24 -4.19
C GLY A 74 15.25 -32.30 -3.11
N SER A 75 15.71 -31.03 -3.03
CA SER A 75 15.17 -30.06 -2.08
C SER A 75 13.69 -29.78 -2.34
N LYS A 76 12.88 -29.78 -1.29
CA LYS A 76 11.46 -29.45 -1.38
C LYS A 76 11.26 -27.97 -1.13
N GLY A 77 10.71 -27.25 -2.13
CA GLY A 77 10.34 -25.85 -1.97
C GLY A 77 9.19 -25.69 -0.99
N ILE A 78 9.24 -24.63 -0.20
CA ILE A 78 8.17 -24.16 0.69
C ILE A 78 7.12 -23.49 -0.18
N ALA A 79 5.88 -24.00 -0.18
CA ALA A 79 4.79 -23.48 -0.98
C ALA A 79 4.16 -22.27 -0.27
N LEU A 80 4.06 -21.15 -0.99
CA LEU A 80 3.35 -19.95 -0.59
C LEU A 80 2.09 -19.81 -1.45
N LEU A 81 0.99 -19.39 -0.82
CA LEU A 81 -0.28 -19.18 -1.51
C LEU A 81 -0.29 -17.83 -2.22
N ARG A 82 -0.71 -17.82 -3.46
CA ARG A 82 -0.95 -16.61 -4.25
C ARG A 82 -2.33 -16.69 -4.90
N TYR A 83 -2.94 -15.54 -5.03
CA TYR A 83 -4.25 -15.41 -5.65
C TYR A 83 -4.11 -14.57 -6.91
N ARG A 84 -4.67 -15.06 -8.00
CA ARG A 84 -4.71 -14.36 -9.27
C ARG A 84 -5.98 -14.79 -10.01
N ASP A 85 -6.77 -13.81 -10.44
CA ASP A 85 -8.01 -14.03 -11.22
C ASP A 85 -8.98 -15.04 -10.54
N GLY A 86 -9.18 -14.89 -9.22
CA GLY A 86 -10.03 -15.79 -8.42
C GLY A 86 -9.47 -17.21 -8.22
N ARG A 87 -8.28 -17.50 -8.77
CA ARG A 87 -7.64 -18.82 -8.66
C ARG A 87 -6.46 -18.78 -7.70
N ILE A 88 -6.32 -19.88 -6.96
CA ILE A 88 -5.18 -20.08 -6.07
C ILE A 88 -4.07 -20.78 -6.86
N PHE A 89 -2.86 -20.25 -6.77
CA PHE A 89 -1.67 -20.90 -7.29
C PHE A 89 -0.56 -20.91 -6.25
N LEU A 90 0.43 -21.77 -6.43
CA LEU A 90 1.54 -21.95 -5.52
C LEU A 90 2.79 -21.27 -6.07
N ARG A 91 3.43 -20.46 -5.25
CA ARG A 91 4.77 -19.93 -5.46
C ARG A 91 5.71 -20.64 -4.50
N TYR A 92 6.89 -21.01 -4.95
CA TYR A 92 7.84 -21.74 -4.12
C TYR A 92 9.02 -20.88 -3.75
N VAL A 93 9.38 -20.97 -2.45
CA VAL A 93 10.64 -20.43 -1.93
C VAL A 93 11.48 -21.56 -1.36
N PHE A 94 12.79 -21.35 -1.30
CA PHE A 94 13.75 -22.32 -0.79
C PHE A 94 14.56 -21.67 0.32
N ASP A 95 14.82 -22.41 1.39
CA ASP A 95 15.69 -21.95 2.47
C ASP A 95 17.14 -21.96 2.03
N VAL A 96 17.97 -21.08 2.58
CA VAL A 96 19.41 -21.05 2.31
C VAL A 96 20.09 -22.40 2.57
N ALA A 97 19.61 -23.15 3.59
CA ALA A 97 20.10 -24.48 3.91
C ALA A 97 19.85 -25.51 2.79
N ASP A 98 18.92 -25.25 1.86
CA ASP A 98 18.70 -26.10 0.68
C ASP A 98 19.59 -25.71 -0.50
N THR A 99 20.44 -24.72 -0.34
CA THR A 99 21.24 -24.17 -1.42
C THR A 99 22.73 -24.45 -1.22
N GLU A 100 23.45 -24.49 -2.31
CA GLU A 100 24.90 -24.65 -2.37
C GLU A 100 25.52 -23.46 -3.10
N ARG A 101 26.56 -22.87 -2.51
CA ARG A 101 27.24 -21.72 -3.10
C ARG A 101 28.10 -22.17 -4.28
N ARG A 102 27.97 -21.50 -5.40
CA ARG A 102 28.89 -21.66 -6.56
C ARG A 102 30.17 -20.85 -6.29
N GLU A 103 31.20 -21.09 -7.09
CA GLU A 103 32.51 -20.43 -6.96
C GLU A 103 32.39 -18.90 -6.82
N ASN A 104 31.58 -18.25 -7.64
CA ASN A 104 31.30 -16.79 -7.59
C ASN A 104 30.03 -16.41 -6.83
N GLY A 105 29.47 -17.35 -6.05
CA GLY A 105 28.25 -17.12 -5.30
C GLY A 105 28.47 -16.32 -4.01
N ARG A 106 27.39 -15.73 -3.50
CA ARG A 106 27.38 -14.94 -2.26
C ARG A 106 26.49 -15.59 -1.22
N ASP A 107 26.84 -15.43 0.04
CA ASP A 107 25.99 -15.77 1.16
C ASP A 107 25.03 -14.61 1.46
N PRO A 108 23.79 -14.89 1.92
CA PRO A 108 22.88 -13.84 2.34
C PRO A 108 23.45 -13.16 3.59
N ILE A 109 23.43 -11.84 3.58
CA ILE A 109 23.83 -11.04 4.76
C ILE A 109 22.64 -11.00 5.71
N LEU A 110 22.66 -11.87 6.71
CA LEU A 110 21.68 -11.86 7.80
C LEU A 110 22.24 -10.94 8.88
N TRP A 111 21.58 -9.80 9.05
CA TRP A 111 22.01 -8.84 10.06
C TRP A 111 21.79 -9.38 11.47
N GLN A 112 22.69 -9.03 12.37
CA GLN A 112 22.61 -9.33 13.79
C GLN A 112 22.84 -8.04 14.57
N TYR A 113 21.97 -7.77 15.53
CA TYR A 113 22.17 -6.66 16.45
C TYR A 113 23.29 -7.02 17.45
N GLN A 114 24.08 -6.04 17.78
CA GLN A 114 25.13 -6.12 18.82
C GLN A 114 25.02 -4.89 19.72
N GLY A 115 25.27 -5.02 21.01
CA GLY A 115 25.22 -3.89 21.96
C GLY A 115 26.09 -2.70 21.55
N ALA A 116 27.20 -2.95 20.84
CA ALA A 116 28.02 -1.88 20.28
C ALA A 116 27.28 -0.96 19.28
N TYR A 117 26.17 -1.42 18.71
CA TYR A 117 25.37 -0.65 17.74
C TYR A 117 24.22 0.13 18.40
N GLU A 118 23.98 -0.05 19.71
CA GLU A 118 22.82 0.46 20.41
C GLU A 118 22.58 1.94 20.17
N ARG A 119 23.58 2.77 20.44
CA ARG A 119 23.47 4.23 20.26
C ARG A 119 23.08 4.62 18.82
N ALA A 120 23.65 3.94 17.83
CA ALA A 120 23.40 4.23 16.44
C ALA A 120 21.98 3.81 16.02
N VAL A 121 21.53 2.64 16.49
CA VAL A 121 20.19 2.12 16.21
C VAL A 121 19.12 2.94 16.92
N THR A 122 19.31 3.28 18.19
CA THR A 122 18.36 4.11 18.94
C THR A 122 18.20 5.49 18.35
N SER A 123 19.31 6.18 18.00
CA SER A 123 19.26 7.48 17.33
C SER A 123 18.60 7.43 15.96
N TRP A 124 18.80 6.34 15.21
CA TRP A 124 18.13 6.13 13.92
C TRP A 124 16.61 5.96 14.08
N LEU A 125 16.17 5.14 15.06
CA LEU A 125 14.76 4.95 15.35
C LEU A 125 14.10 6.21 15.89
N GLU A 126 14.79 6.99 16.73
CA GLU A 126 14.33 8.29 17.19
C GLU A 126 14.11 9.25 16.03
N SER A 127 15.07 9.34 15.12
CA SER A 127 14.95 10.16 13.90
C SER A 127 13.85 9.67 12.95
N SER A 128 13.60 8.35 12.90
CA SER A 128 12.61 7.76 12.00
C SER A 128 11.19 7.83 12.53
N PHE A 129 11.02 7.75 13.85
CA PHE A 129 9.71 7.60 14.50
C PHE A 129 9.43 8.64 15.59
N GLY A 130 10.40 9.51 15.95
CA GLY A 130 10.26 10.46 17.05
C GLY A 130 10.21 9.82 18.45
N THR A 131 10.56 8.53 18.57
CA THR A 131 10.50 7.80 19.85
C THR A 131 11.85 7.85 20.54
N PRO A 132 11.99 8.47 21.74
CA PRO A 132 13.26 8.61 22.43
C PRO A 132 13.94 7.27 22.69
N GLY A 133 15.26 7.22 22.48
CA GLY A 133 16.11 6.06 22.72
C GLY A 133 16.95 6.13 24.00
N SER A 134 16.69 7.12 24.87
CA SER A 134 17.49 7.38 26.08
C SER A 134 17.56 6.22 27.06
N ASP A 135 16.50 5.39 27.11
CA ASP A 135 16.37 4.27 28.05
C ASP A 135 16.80 2.93 27.42
N GLY A 136 17.49 2.97 26.30
CA GLY A 136 17.98 1.80 25.59
C GLY A 136 17.03 1.27 24.50
N LEU A 137 17.59 0.42 23.63
CA LEU A 137 16.88 -0.09 22.47
C LEU A 137 15.66 -0.94 22.84
N ALA A 138 15.77 -1.80 23.88
CA ALA A 138 14.67 -2.66 24.26
C ALA A 138 13.43 -1.86 24.64
N LYS A 139 13.57 -0.85 25.49
CA LYS A 139 12.45 0.02 25.91
C LYS A 139 11.90 0.84 24.74
N GLN A 140 12.77 1.33 23.86
CA GLN A 140 12.35 2.03 22.65
C GLN A 140 11.50 1.15 21.73
N LEU A 141 11.88 -0.13 21.54
CA LEU A 141 11.12 -1.09 20.73
C LEU A 141 9.77 -1.44 21.37
N ILE A 142 9.71 -1.57 22.70
CA ILE A 142 8.45 -1.76 23.43
C ILE A 142 7.53 -0.53 23.27
N THR A 143 8.07 0.67 23.41
CA THR A 143 7.32 1.91 23.22
C THR A 143 6.77 2.02 21.79
N LEU A 144 7.57 1.62 20.79
CA LEU A 144 7.11 1.55 19.40
C LEU A 144 6.00 0.51 19.23
N ALA A 145 6.10 -0.63 19.89
CA ALA A 145 5.05 -1.66 19.83
C ALA A 145 3.71 -1.16 20.38
N VAL A 146 3.70 -0.43 21.50
CA VAL A 146 2.50 0.20 22.05
C VAL A 146 1.89 1.18 21.03
N ARG A 147 2.72 2.10 20.51
CA ARG A 147 2.25 3.11 19.57
C ARG A 147 1.67 2.50 18.28
N PHE A 148 2.36 1.54 17.69
CA PHE A 148 1.88 0.86 16.48
C PHE A 148 0.60 0.04 16.72
N ALA A 149 0.41 -0.50 17.92
CA ALA A 149 -0.83 -1.16 18.31
C ALA A 149 -2.01 -0.17 18.39
N ASP A 150 -1.78 1.01 18.97
CA ASP A 150 -2.77 2.09 19.05
C ASP A 150 -3.12 2.64 17.67
N GLU A 151 -2.10 2.94 16.82
CA GLU A 151 -2.29 3.41 15.45
C GLU A 151 -3.08 2.38 14.64
N HIS A 152 -2.74 1.09 14.73
CA HIS A 152 -3.43 0.03 14.00
C HIS A 152 -4.89 -0.14 14.44
N TRP A 153 -5.17 -0.07 15.75
CA TRP A 153 -6.54 -0.07 16.25
C TRP A 153 -7.32 1.13 15.71
N HIS A 154 -6.76 2.33 15.79
CA HIS A 154 -7.41 3.55 15.31
C HIS A 154 -7.74 3.48 13.80
N ASP A 155 -6.81 2.98 13.00
CA ASP A 155 -6.94 2.96 11.54
C ASP A 155 -7.86 1.84 11.03
N PHE A 156 -7.96 0.72 11.76
CA PHE A 156 -8.64 -0.51 11.29
C PHE A 156 -9.73 -1.01 12.22
N LYS A 157 -10.19 -0.21 13.18
CA LYS A 157 -11.16 -0.57 14.21
C LYS A 157 -12.36 -1.33 13.66
N ASP A 158 -13.05 -0.79 12.66
CA ASP A 158 -14.24 -1.41 12.07
C ASP A 158 -13.95 -2.80 11.49
N ASN A 159 -12.80 -2.95 10.85
CA ASN A 159 -12.37 -4.23 10.29
C ASN A 159 -11.99 -5.25 11.38
N ILE A 160 -11.41 -4.77 12.49
CA ILE A 160 -11.06 -5.59 13.63
C ILE A 160 -12.33 -6.09 14.32
N MET A 161 -13.30 -5.17 14.56
CA MET A 161 -14.61 -5.52 15.13
C MET A 161 -15.32 -6.59 14.30
N LEU A 162 -15.29 -6.47 12.97
CA LEU A 162 -15.82 -7.50 12.09
C LEU A 162 -15.05 -8.82 12.17
N ALA A 163 -13.72 -8.75 12.28
CA ALA A 163 -12.86 -9.94 12.31
C ALA A 163 -12.98 -10.75 13.61
N VAL A 164 -13.32 -10.12 14.72
CA VAL A 164 -13.48 -10.79 16.02
C VAL A 164 -14.87 -11.40 16.22
N HIS A 165 -15.79 -11.19 15.28
CA HIS A 165 -17.08 -11.86 15.29
C HIS A 165 -16.91 -13.38 15.33
N ASP A 166 -17.77 -14.07 16.08
CA ASP A 166 -17.68 -15.51 16.37
C ASP A 166 -16.43 -15.94 17.16
N SER A 167 -15.60 -15.02 17.64
CA SER A 167 -14.49 -15.32 18.54
C SER A 167 -14.89 -15.20 20.01
N ALA A 168 -13.99 -15.50 20.93
CA ALA A 168 -14.20 -15.25 22.35
C ALA A 168 -14.36 -13.75 22.71
N LEU A 169 -14.07 -12.86 21.77
CA LEU A 169 -14.20 -11.41 21.92
C LEU A 169 -15.57 -10.87 21.45
N ASP A 170 -16.42 -11.69 20.82
CA ASP A 170 -17.68 -11.27 20.18
C ASP A 170 -18.69 -10.65 21.16
N GLU A 171 -18.68 -11.09 22.41
CA GLU A 171 -19.59 -10.59 23.45
C GLU A 171 -19.11 -9.28 24.09
N LEU A 172 -17.90 -8.81 23.77
CA LEU A 172 -17.32 -7.59 24.33
C LEU A 172 -17.75 -6.35 23.53
N ASP A 173 -17.91 -5.23 24.23
CA ASP A 173 -18.08 -3.94 23.58
C ASP A 173 -16.78 -3.47 22.87
N GLU A 174 -16.91 -2.45 22.05
CA GLU A 174 -15.83 -1.90 21.25
C GLU A 174 -14.59 -1.49 22.07
N ASP A 175 -14.81 -0.85 23.24
CA ASP A 175 -13.71 -0.39 24.09
C ASP A 175 -12.91 -1.57 24.67
N ASN A 176 -13.60 -2.61 25.10
CA ASN A 176 -13.00 -3.82 25.64
C ASN A 176 -12.31 -4.65 24.53
N VAL A 177 -12.92 -4.79 23.35
CA VAL A 177 -12.25 -5.40 22.19
C VAL A 177 -11.01 -4.61 21.84
N GLY A 178 -11.08 -3.27 21.81
CA GLY A 178 -9.96 -2.40 21.54
C GLY A 178 -8.82 -2.56 22.54
N LEU A 179 -9.14 -2.69 23.83
CA LEU A 179 -8.14 -2.95 24.87
C LEU A 179 -7.46 -4.30 24.66
N ARG A 180 -8.22 -5.37 24.43
CA ARG A 180 -7.69 -6.73 24.19
C ARG A 180 -6.82 -6.79 22.94
N PHE A 181 -7.29 -6.18 21.84
CA PHE A 181 -6.54 -6.15 20.59
C PHE A 181 -5.21 -5.40 20.73
N ARG A 182 -5.22 -4.20 21.31
CA ARG A 182 -3.99 -3.41 21.52
C ARG A 182 -3.01 -4.14 22.42
N ASN A 183 -3.47 -4.77 23.51
CA ASN A 183 -2.62 -5.57 24.39
C ASN A 183 -2.00 -6.76 23.63
N ALA A 184 -2.81 -7.50 22.88
CA ALA A 184 -2.34 -8.66 22.11
C ALA A 184 -1.33 -8.28 21.02
N VAL A 185 -1.57 -7.17 20.31
CA VAL A 185 -0.62 -6.63 19.31
C VAL A 185 0.65 -6.15 20.01
N THR A 186 0.53 -5.38 21.09
CA THR A 186 1.69 -4.83 21.83
C THR A 186 2.62 -5.93 22.31
N VAL A 187 2.10 -6.92 23.04
CA VAL A 187 2.94 -8.01 23.59
C VAL A 187 3.56 -8.83 22.47
N SER A 188 2.78 -9.17 21.43
CA SER A 188 3.28 -9.96 20.31
C SER A 188 4.34 -9.23 19.50
N LEU A 189 4.12 -7.94 19.20
CA LEU A 189 5.05 -7.12 18.45
C LEU A 189 6.33 -6.86 19.24
N ALA A 190 6.23 -6.46 20.52
CA ALA A 190 7.39 -6.25 21.37
C ALA A 190 8.22 -7.55 21.49
N PHE A 191 7.58 -8.68 21.73
CA PHE A 191 8.24 -9.98 21.79
C PHE A 191 9.00 -10.30 20.50
N LEU A 192 8.35 -10.15 19.35
CA LEU A 192 8.94 -10.38 18.04
C LEU A 192 10.15 -9.47 17.79
N LEU A 193 10.04 -8.16 18.10
CA LEU A 193 11.10 -7.18 17.91
C LEU A 193 12.32 -7.50 18.78
N LEU A 194 12.09 -7.80 20.07
CA LEU A 194 13.16 -8.12 21.01
C LEU A 194 13.82 -9.47 20.65
N ALA A 195 13.03 -10.49 20.32
CA ALA A 195 13.54 -11.78 19.82
C ALA A 195 14.44 -11.59 18.59
N ARG A 196 14.03 -10.76 17.64
CA ARG A 196 14.81 -10.52 16.42
C ARG A 196 16.11 -9.76 16.67
N CYS A 197 16.15 -8.93 17.70
CA CYS A 197 17.35 -8.23 18.13
C CYS A 197 18.23 -9.05 19.09
N GLY A 198 17.77 -10.25 19.50
CA GLY A 198 18.58 -11.17 20.33
C GLY A 198 18.60 -10.80 21.82
N PHE A 199 17.58 -10.09 22.29
CA PHE A 199 17.42 -9.85 23.74
C PHE A 199 16.97 -11.12 24.46
N ASP A 200 17.32 -11.21 25.74
CA ASP A 200 16.82 -12.25 26.63
C ASP A 200 15.35 -11.96 26.96
N LEU A 201 14.46 -12.76 26.39
CA LEU A 201 13.02 -12.51 26.45
C LEU A 201 12.42 -12.72 27.83
N ASP A 202 13.02 -13.59 28.62
CA ASP A 202 12.55 -13.88 30.00
C ASP A 202 12.75 -12.68 30.94
N MET A 203 13.57 -11.69 30.52
CA MET A 203 13.73 -10.42 31.23
C MET A 203 12.57 -9.45 31.02
N TYR A 204 11.76 -9.66 30.01
CA TYR A 204 10.75 -8.69 29.56
C TYR A 204 9.33 -9.26 29.53
N PHE A 205 9.19 -10.58 29.46
CA PHE A 205 7.89 -11.22 29.28
C PHE A 205 7.73 -12.42 30.23
N THR A 206 6.51 -12.57 30.70
CA THR A 206 6.03 -13.73 31.41
C THR A 206 4.90 -14.42 30.64
N PRO A 207 4.54 -15.66 30.91
CA PRO A 207 3.41 -16.31 30.24
C PRO A 207 2.09 -15.56 30.38
N GLU A 208 1.88 -14.86 31.50
CA GLU A 208 0.67 -14.09 31.81
C GLU A 208 0.46 -12.93 30.83
N ASP A 209 1.54 -12.35 30.30
CA ASP A 209 1.46 -11.27 29.31
C ASP A 209 0.75 -11.72 28.02
N PHE A 210 0.73 -13.02 27.74
CA PHE A 210 0.15 -13.61 26.53
C PHE A 210 -1.24 -14.21 26.74
N GLU A 211 -1.86 -14.11 27.92
CA GLU A 211 -3.16 -14.72 28.19
C GLU A 211 -4.24 -14.25 27.22
N CYS A 212 -4.23 -12.96 26.84
CA CYS A 212 -5.20 -12.40 25.91
C CYS A 212 -5.12 -12.99 24.48
N ILE A 213 -4.02 -13.64 24.10
CA ILE A 213 -3.84 -14.20 22.77
C ILE A 213 -4.84 -15.32 22.47
N GLY A 214 -5.18 -16.14 23.49
CA GLY A 214 -6.15 -17.22 23.35
C GLY A 214 -7.57 -16.78 23.02
N GLU A 215 -7.91 -15.51 23.26
CA GLU A 215 -9.21 -14.93 22.93
C GLU A 215 -9.39 -14.72 21.42
N PHE A 216 -8.28 -14.59 20.67
CA PHE A 216 -8.26 -14.56 19.21
C PHE A 216 -8.29 -16.01 18.68
N ASN A 217 -9.44 -16.68 18.80
CA ASN A 217 -9.61 -18.11 18.60
C ASN A 217 -10.33 -18.48 17.29
N THR A 218 -10.73 -17.49 16.49
CA THR A 218 -11.24 -17.72 15.13
C THR A 218 -10.18 -17.36 14.09
N ARG A 219 -10.30 -17.95 12.90
CA ARG A 219 -9.36 -17.66 11.81
C ARG A 219 -9.32 -16.18 11.47
N SER A 220 -10.46 -15.49 11.46
CA SER A 220 -10.55 -14.06 11.14
C SER A 220 -9.86 -13.20 12.20
N ALA A 221 -10.11 -13.48 13.47
CA ALA A 221 -9.46 -12.79 14.58
C ALA A 221 -7.94 -12.97 14.56
N ILE A 222 -7.46 -14.22 14.33
CA ILE A 222 -6.02 -14.52 14.23
C ILE A 222 -5.38 -13.81 13.03
N LEU A 223 -6.07 -13.76 11.90
CA LEU A 223 -5.58 -13.03 10.72
C LEU A 223 -5.47 -11.53 10.99
N SER A 224 -6.44 -10.94 11.69
CA SER A 224 -6.42 -9.52 12.05
C SER A 224 -5.23 -9.23 12.99
N LEU A 225 -5.10 -9.99 14.06
CA LEU A 225 -3.96 -9.90 15.00
C LEU A 225 -2.62 -10.08 14.29
N GLY A 226 -2.49 -11.16 13.53
CA GLY A 226 -1.23 -11.53 12.88
C GLY A 226 -0.80 -10.54 11.79
N ASN A 227 -1.74 -9.98 11.03
CA ASN A 227 -1.43 -8.92 10.06
C ASN A 227 -0.94 -7.66 10.75
N ALA A 228 -1.61 -7.21 11.83
CA ALA A 228 -1.19 -6.05 12.60
C ALA A 228 0.25 -6.20 13.10
N VAL A 229 0.57 -7.35 13.70
CA VAL A 229 1.92 -7.64 14.21
C VAL A 229 2.95 -7.70 13.08
N SER A 230 2.64 -8.41 11.98
CA SER A 230 3.58 -8.61 10.86
C SER A 230 3.87 -7.32 10.09
N GLU A 231 2.85 -6.50 9.84
CA GLU A 231 3.01 -5.23 9.13
C GLU A 231 3.82 -4.23 9.96
N SER A 232 3.47 -4.07 11.23
CA SER A 232 4.19 -3.20 12.17
C SER A 232 5.65 -3.64 12.36
N ALA A 233 5.89 -4.94 12.55
CA ALA A 233 7.24 -5.50 12.63
C ALA A 233 8.03 -5.23 11.35
N GLY A 234 7.39 -5.37 10.18
CA GLY A 234 8.00 -5.08 8.89
C GLY A 234 8.47 -3.64 8.75
N VAL A 235 7.70 -2.68 9.27
CA VAL A 235 8.07 -1.25 9.25
C VAL A 235 9.26 -0.99 10.17
N ILE A 236 9.16 -1.42 11.44
CA ILE A 236 10.18 -1.14 12.47
C ILE A 236 11.49 -1.86 12.15
N LEU A 237 11.45 -3.17 11.86
CA LEU A 237 12.67 -3.96 11.65
C LEU A 237 13.42 -3.59 10.37
N ARG A 238 12.78 -3.01 9.36
CA ARG A 238 13.50 -2.46 8.20
C ARG A 238 14.36 -1.25 8.60
N GLN A 239 13.94 -0.45 9.56
CA GLN A 239 14.74 0.66 10.07
C GLN A 239 15.90 0.15 10.94
N VAL A 240 15.64 -0.81 11.83
CA VAL A 240 16.71 -1.49 12.59
C VAL A 240 17.73 -2.12 11.64
N GLU A 241 17.28 -2.86 10.61
CA GLU A 241 18.17 -3.46 9.61
C GLU A 241 19.06 -2.42 8.93
N ARG A 242 18.52 -1.26 8.55
CA ARG A 242 19.28 -0.18 7.90
C ARG A 242 20.38 0.33 8.80
N ALA A 243 20.05 0.64 10.05
CA ALA A 243 21.00 1.13 11.03
C ALA A 243 22.10 0.09 11.34
N VAL A 244 21.72 -1.16 11.61
CA VAL A 244 22.68 -2.23 11.88
C VAL A 244 23.60 -2.47 10.68
N LYS A 245 23.09 -2.52 9.46
CA LYS A 245 23.91 -2.71 8.25
C LYS A 245 24.86 -1.55 7.99
N ALA A 246 24.47 -0.31 8.33
CA ALA A 246 25.38 0.84 8.26
C ALA A 246 26.53 0.68 9.24
N CYS A 247 26.25 0.27 10.50
CA CYS A 247 27.29 -0.04 11.48
C CYS A 247 28.22 -1.16 11.02
N MET A 248 27.67 -2.27 10.49
CA MET A 248 28.47 -3.40 9.98
C MET A 248 29.39 -3.02 8.81
N SER A 249 29.00 -2.04 8.01
CA SER A 249 29.77 -1.60 6.83
C SER A 249 30.74 -0.46 7.13
N GLY A 250 30.82 0.03 8.38
CA GLY A 250 31.62 1.18 8.77
C GLY A 250 31.22 2.51 8.08
N ARG A 251 30.01 2.56 7.50
CA ARG A 251 29.50 3.77 6.85
C ARG A 251 28.93 4.73 7.90
N ALA A 252 29.19 6.03 7.74
CA ALA A 252 28.52 7.03 8.53
C ALA A 252 27.00 6.92 8.34
N ILE A 253 26.27 6.89 9.43
CA ILE A 253 24.81 6.86 9.42
C ILE A 253 24.34 8.29 9.17
N THR A 254 23.80 8.56 7.98
CA THR A 254 23.07 9.80 7.71
C THR A 254 21.65 9.63 8.25
N LEU A 255 21.34 10.30 9.35
CA LEU A 255 20.01 10.26 9.96
C LEU A 255 18.96 10.81 8.98
N PRO A 256 17.74 10.25 8.95
CA PRO A 256 16.62 10.86 8.25
C PRO A 256 16.43 12.29 8.77
N ALA A 257 16.28 13.27 7.86
CA ALA A 257 16.00 14.64 8.26
C ALA A 257 14.68 14.65 9.06
N GLN A 258 14.74 15.13 10.30
CA GLN A 258 13.53 15.42 11.07
C GLN A 258 12.74 16.48 10.31
N ALA A 259 11.45 16.26 10.09
CA ALA A 259 10.53 17.33 9.77
C ALA A 259 10.51 18.26 11.00
N GLN A 260 11.26 19.34 10.94
CA GLN A 260 11.25 20.37 11.96
C GLN A 260 9.87 21.01 11.97
N GLN A 261 9.05 20.66 12.95
CA GLN A 261 7.97 21.53 13.39
C GLN A 261 8.63 22.71 14.10
N THR A 262 8.83 23.79 13.37
CA THR A 262 9.22 25.08 13.92
C THR A 262 7.96 25.67 14.53
N GLU A 263 7.80 25.54 15.84
CA GLU A 263 6.98 26.46 16.62
C GLU A 263 7.71 27.82 16.62
N GLU A 264 7.26 28.72 15.77
CA GLU A 264 7.58 30.14 15.88
C GLU A 264 6.90 30.70 17.11
N GLN A 265 7.64 30.80 18.22
CA GLN A 265 7.30 31.70 19.29
C GLN A 265 7.70 33.12 18.89
N ASN A 266 6.70 33.89 18.59
CA ASN A 266 6.68 35.32 18.39
C ASN A 266 7.07 36.04 19.68
N THR A 267 8.19 36.80 19.71
CA THR A 267 8.37 37.94 20.63
C THR A 267 9.24 39.01 19.96
N PRO A 268 8.88 40.28 20.13
CA PRO A 268 9.36 41.33 19.26
C PRO A 268 10.50 42.13 19.87
N ALA A 269 11.26 42.74 18.98
CA ALA A 269 11.81 44.09 19.03
C ALA A 269 13.23 44.37 19.48
N VAL A 270 13.72 45.29 18.75
CA VAL A 270 14.52 46.48 18.97
C VAL A 270 15.99 46.44 18.54
N GLY A 271 16.27 47.23 17.52
CA GLY A 271 17.31 48.21 17.50
C GLY A 271 18.54 47.99 16.62
N SER A 272 18.56 48.75 15.51
CA SER A 272 19.72 49.49 14.94
C SER A 272 21.01 48.71 14.61
N GLU A 273 21.57 48.80 13.47
CA GLU A 273 22.19 49.84 12.69
C GLU A 273 22.73 49.34 11.35
N LYS A 274 22.57 50.16 10.34
CA LYS A 274 23.23 50.09 9.04
C LYS A 274 24.63 50.70 9.20
N PRO A 275 25.68 50.47 8.39
CA PRO A 275 25.71 50.95 7.01
C PRO A 275 26.60 50.21 6.02
N ALA A 276 26.41 50.56 4.83
CA ALA A 276 27.29 50.96 3.74
C ALA A 276 27.30 50.13 2.47
N ALA A 277 26.98 50.86 1.46
CA ALA A 277 26.75 50.50 0.07
C ALA A 277 28.03 50.55 -0.79
N VAL A 278 27.83 50.01 -2.02
CA VAL A 278 28.29 50.53 -3.34
C VAL A 278 29.54 49.84 -3.91
N PRO A 279 29.74 49.69 -5.23
CA PRO A 279 28.88 50.06 -6.40
C PRO A 279 28.75 49.02 -7.53
N VAL A 280 27.75 49.30 -8.35
CA VAL A 280 27.51 48.82 -9.71
C VAL A 280 28.46 49.49 -10.70
N PRO A 281 28.77 48.94 -11.87
CA PRO A 281 28.69 49.69 -13.10
C PRO A 281 27.89 48.99 -14.21
N GLU A 282 27.02 49.77 -14.80
CA GLU A 282 26.48 49.71 -16.18
C GLU A 282 27.30 50.64 -17.11
N PRO A 283 26.91 50.82 -18.42
CA PRO A 283 26.58 49.88 -19.50
C PRO A 283 27.25 50.23 -20.86
N GLY A 284 26.87 49.42 -21.90
CA GLY A 284 26.67 49.82 -23.28
C GLY A 284 27.86 49.77 -24.25
N PRO A 285 27.70 50.02 -25.58
CA PRO A 285 26.50 49.96 -26.39
C PRO A 285 26.63 49.17 -27.75
N GLU A 286 25.48 48.90 -28.37
CA GLU A 286 25.15 48.93 -29.81
C GLU A 286 26.08 48.37 -30.91
N THR A 287 25.58 47.58 -31.85
CA THR A 287 25.00 47.89 -33.16
C THR A 287 24.89 46.59 -34.01
N SER A 288 23.95 46.29 -34.72
CA SER A 288 23.46 46.54 -36.09
C SER A 288 22.76 45.35 -36.72
N SER A 289 21.55 45.60 -37.08
CA SER A 289 20.74 45.19 -38.25
C SER A 289 21.37 44.29 -39.33
N VAL A 290 20.64 43.28 -39.85
CA VAL A 290 20.37 43.04 -41.26
C VAL A 290 19.07 42.25 -41.48
N SER A 291 18.34 42.68 -42.47
CA SER A 291 17.01 42.46 -42.96
C SER A 291 16.62 41.01 -43.38
N ALA A 292 15.31 40.82 -43.40
CA ALA A 292 14.55 39.76 -44.04
C ALA A 292 14.70 39.66 -45.55
N PRO A 293 14.21 38.61 -46.18
CA PRO A 293 13.20 38.83 -47.23
C PRO A 293 11.93 37.97 -47.09
N GLU A 294 10.85 38.58 -47.51
CA GLU A 294 9.47 38.15 -47.63
C GLU A 294 9.22 37.36 -48.97
N PRO A 295 8.02 36.86 -49.20
CA PRO A 295 7.67 35.54 -49.76
C PRO A 295 7.23 35.57 -51.23
N PRO A 296 6.73 34.47 -51.80
CA PRO A 296 5.80 34.61 -52.93
C PRO A 296 4.39 34.07 -52.61
N GLN A 297 3.43 34.87 -52.98
CA GLN A 297 2.01 34.60 -53.09
C GLN A 297 1.69 33.67 -54.27
N ALA A 298 0.67 32.87 -54.12
CA ALA A 298 -0.48 32.63 -55.00
C ALA A 298 -1.08 31.26 -54.67
N ALA A 299 -2.33 30.98 -54.56
CA ALA A 299 -3.49 31.30 -55.36
C ALA A 299 -4.78 30.90 -54.63
N SER A 300 -5.76 31.73 -54.75
CA SER A 300 -7.14 31.56 -54.27
C SER A 300 -7.82 30.35 -54.91
N ARG A 301 -8.48 29.52 -54.08
CA ARG A 301 -9.64 28.73 -54.47
C ARG A 301 -10.71 28.85 -53.40
N GLN A 302 -11.75 29.56 -53.72
CA GLN A 302 -13.02 29.60 -52.97
C GLN A 302 -13.65 28.22 -53.00
N LEU A 303 -13.98 27.69 -51.85
CA LEU A 303 -14.96 26.64 -51.67
C LEU A 303 -15.78 26.95 -50.43
N ALA A 304 -17.06 27.07 -50.68
CA ALA A 304 -18.25 26.93 -49.85
C ALA A 304 -18.11 27.10 -48.32
N ILE A 305 -18.82 28.08 -47.84
CA ILE A 305 -19.17 28.33 -46.45
C ILE A 305 -20.01 27.13 -45.96
N GLN A 306 -19.40 26.25 -45.16
CA GLN A 306 -20.12 25.39 -44.23
C GLN A 306 -20.20 26.14 -42.90
N GLU A 307 -21.40 26.24 -42.36
CA GLU A 307 -21.64 26.74 -41.00
C GLU A 307 -20.68 26.06 -40.02
N PRO A 308 -20.11 26.79 -39.04
CA PRO A 308 -19.22 26.18 -38.04
C PRO A 308 -20.06 25.30 -37.16
N GLU A 309 -19.73 23.98 -37.13
CA GLU A 309 -20.12 23.12 -36.04
C GLU A 309 -19.70 23.75 -34.70
N PRO A 310 -20.54 23.69 -33.66
CA PRO A 310 -20.18 24.22 -32.35
C PRO A 310 -18.86 23.59 -31.88
N PRO A 311 -17.95 24.37 -31.29
CA PRO A 311 -16.62 23.88 -30.92
C PRO A 311 -16.81 22.67 -30.00
N ALA A 312 -16.27 21.53 -30.40
CA ALA A 312 -16.17 20.35 -29.56
C ALA A 312 -15.58 20.81 -28.22
N SER A 313 -16.37 20.69 -27.14
CA SER A 313 -15.98 21.07 -25.80
C SER A 313 -14.62 20.46 -25.52
N VAL A 314 -13.62 21.30 -25.29
CA VAL A 314 -12.28 20.85 -24.89
C VAL A 314 -12.45 20.21 -23.53
N ALA A 315 -12.56 18.91 -23.53
CA ALA A 315 -12.73 18.13 -22.33
C ALA A 315 -11.49 18.32 -21.43
N ALA A 316 -11.68 18.89 -20.25
CA ALA A 316 -10.63 19.14 -19.27
C ALA A 316 -10.62 18.03 -18.21
N ASN A 317 -9.44 17.69 -17.68
CA ASN A 317 -9.34 16.79 -16.54
C ASN A 317 -10.12 17.36 -15.35
N PHE A 318 -10.88 16.51 -14.68
CA PHE A 318 -11.62 16.91 -13.50
C PHE A 318 -10.68 17.35 -12.38
N ARG A 319 -11.05 18.46 -11.69
CA ARG A 319 -10.32 18.98 -10.53
C ARG A 319 -11.14 18.79 -9.28
N ILE A 320 -10.62 18.05 -8.32
CA ILE A 320 -11.26 17.83 -7.04
C ILE A 320 -11.06 19.07 -6.18
N THR A 321 -12.17 19.72 -5.83
CA THR A 321 -12.22 20.91 -4.96
C THR A 321 -12.88 20.62 -3.62
N ASP A 322 -13.62 19.50 -3.51
CA ASP A 322 -14.32 19.08 -2.29
C ASP A 322 -13.39 18.27 -1.39
N ASP A 323 -13.07 18.80 -0.22
CA ASP A 323 -12.24 18.11 0.79
C ASP A 323 -12.99 16.99 1.52
N ASN A 324 -14.33 17.02 1.48
CA ASN A 324 -15.19 16.03 2.13
C ASN A 324 -15.56 14.86 1.20
N LEU A 325 -14.85 14.71 0.08
CA LEU A 325 -15.09 13.64 -0.86
C LEU A 325 -14.91 12.27 -0.17
N GLY A 326 -15.94 11.43 -0.24
CA GLY A 326 -15.93 10.10 0.39
C GLY A 326 -16.24 10.08 1.89
N THR A 327 -16.61 11.21 2.48
CA THR A 327 -17.13 11.24 3.85
C THR A 327 -18.58 10.74 3.89
N GLY A 328 -18.99 10.20 5.05
CA GLY A 328 -20.34 9.69 5.27
C GLY A 328 -20.36 8.21 5.66
N GLY A 329 -21.51 7.79 6.18
CA GLY A 329 -21.72 6.39 6.60
C GLY A 329 -21.80 5.41 5.42
N PRO A 330 -21.80 4.09 5.69
CA PRO A 330 -21.79 3.04 4.67
C PRO A 330 -22.91 3.15 3.63
N LYS A 331 -24.12 3.51 4.03
CA LYS A 331 -25.26 3.71 3.10
C LYS A 331 -25.04 4.89 2.15
N ALA A 332 -24.45 6.00 2.63
CA ALA A 332 -24.14 7.15 1.79
C ALA A 332 -23.03 6.82 0.78
N LYS A 333 -21.99 6.10 1.20
CA LYS A 333 -20.92 5.61 0.32
C LYS A 333 -21.47 4.66 -0.74
N TYR A 334 -22.37 3.75 -0.34
CA TYR A 334 -23.06 2.85 -1.26
C TYR A 334 -23.82 3.63 -2.34
N ALA A 335 -24.66 4.58 -1.92
CA ALA A 335 -25.47 5.38 -2.85
C ALA A 335 -24.60 6.16 -3.84
N ALA A 336 -23.48 6.74 -3.38
CA ALA A 336 -22.53 7.45 -4.22
C ALA A 336 -21.86 6.50 -5.24
N ASN A 337 -21.43 5.31 -4.81
CA ASN A 337 -20.83 4.30 -5.69
C ASN A 337 -21.82 3.84 -6.77
N VAL A 338 -23.06 3.54 -6.38
CA VAL A 338 -24.10 3.08 -7.32
C VAL A 338 -24.46 4.17 -8.34
N ALA A 339 -24.60 5.44 -7.89
CA ALA A 339 -24.85 6.56 -8.78
C ALA A 339 -23.73 6.74 -9.83
N ALA A 340 -22.48 6.65 -9.38
CA ALA A 340 -21.32 6.73 -10.26
C ALA A 340 -21.25 5.57 -11.26
N ILE A 341 -21.56 4.34 -10.83
CA ILE A 341 -21.56 3.17 -11.71
C ILE A 341 -22.69 3.26 -12.77
N LYS A 342 -23.89 3.68 -12.37
CA LYS A 342 -25.01 3.87 -13.30
C LYS A 342 -24.62 4.88 -14.38
N LEU A 343 -24.14 6.05 -13.96
CA LEU A 343 -23.69 7.09 -14.89
C LEU A 343 -22.57 6.59 -15.81
N LEU A 344 -21.59 5.86 -15.28
CA LEU A 344 -20.52 5.30 -16.10
C LEU A 344 -21.06 4.38 -17.20
N LYS A 345 -22.01 3.50 -16.87
CA LYS A 345 -22.65 2.59 -17.84
C LYS A 345 -23.46 3.35 -18.90
N ASP A 346 -24.12 4.42 -18.50
CA ASP A 346 -24.84 5.31 -19.45
C ASP A 346 -23.89 5.97 -20.41
N LEU A 347 -22.80 6.57 -19.91
CA LEU A 347 -21.76 7.20 -20.74
C LEU A 347 -21.10 6.21 -21.72
N GLU A 348 -20.83 4.98 -21.25
CA GLU A 348 -20.29 3.91 -22.11
C GLU A 348 -21.27 3.48 -23.19
N SER A 349 -22.57 3.37 -22.87
CA SER A 349 -23.62 2.99 -23.84
C SER A 349 -23.80 4.05 -24.90
N GLU A 350 -23.75 5.33 -24.52
CA GLU A 350 -23.86 6.51 -25.41
C GLU A 350 -22.54 6.84 -26.13
N ARG A 351 -21.44 6.20 -25.74
CA ARG A 351 -20.09 6.41 -26.31
C ARG A 351 -19.63 7.87 -26.26
N ARG A 352 -20.02 8.59 -25.22
CA ARG A 352 -19.66 10.00 -25.01
C ARG A 352 -18.76 10.19 -23.79
N VAL A 353 -18.17 11.35 -23.71
CA VAL A 353 -17.38 11.78 -22.53
C VAL A 353 -18.30 12.44 -21.49
N ALA A 354 -17.88 12.36 -20.21
CA ALA A 354 -18.62 12.97 -19.12
C ALA A 354 -18.56 14.51 -19.20
N ALA A 355 -19.71 15.17 -19.03
CA ALA A 355 -19.80 16.60 -18.79
C ALA A 355 -19.24 16.96 -17.40
N PRO A 356 -18.88 18.24 -17.14
CA PRO A 356 -18.30 18.64 -15.84
C PRO A 356 -19.15 18.23 -14.61
N ALA A 357 -20.47 18.38 -14.68
CA ALA A 357 -21.37 17.94 -13.61
C ALA A 357 -21.38 16.42 -13.42
N GLU A 358 -21.25 15.66 -14.51
CA GLU A 358 -21.15 14.20 -14.48
C GLU A 358 -19.80 13.73 -13.95
N GLN A 359 -18.71 14.44 -14.25
CA GLN A 359 -17.40 14.17 -13.68
C GLN A 359 -17.42 14.32 -12.15
N GLU A 360 -18.19 15.27 -11.61
CA GLU A 360 -18.39 15.39 -10.16
C GLU A 360 -19.08 14.16 -9.57
N VAL A 361 -20.11 13.64 -10.23
CA VAL A 361 -20.78 12.40 -9.79
C VAL A 361 -19.81 11.21 -9.83
N LEU A 362 -19.03 11.08 -10.91
CA LEU A 362 -18.03 10.01 -11.05
C LEU A 362 -16.94 10.11 -9.97
N SER A 363 -16.55 11.32 -9.56
CA SER A 363 -15.53 11.54 -8.52
C SER A 363 -15.95 11.05 -7.13
N ARG A 364 -17.25 10.93 -6.89
CA ARG A 364 -17.82 10.44 -5.62
C ARG A 364 -17.76 8.93 -5.44
N TYR A 365 -17.26 8.20 -6.43
CA TYR A 365 -16.98 6.77 -6.25
C TYR A 365 -15.78 6.58 -5.33
N VAL A 366 -16.00 5.90 -4.21
CA VAL A 366 -14.98 5.74 -3.16
C VAL A 366 -14.58 4.29 -2.92
N GLY A 367 -14.93 3.39 -3.84
CA GLY A 367 -14.65 1.96 -3.70
C GLY A 367 -15.52 1.29 -2.64
N TRP A 368 -15.24 0.03 -2.36
CA TRP A 368 -16.10 -0.82 -1.54
C TRP A 368 -15.51 -1.12 -0.15
N GLY A 369 -14.33 -0.62 0.19
CA GLY A 369 -13.66 -0.91 1.45
C GLY A 369 -14.46 -0.51 2.70
N GLY A 370 -15.31 0.51 2.59
CA GLY A 370 -16.20 0.94 3.68
C GLY A 370 -17.64 0.39 3.60
N VAL A 371 -17.93 -0.59 2.71
CA VAL A 371 -19.32 -1.04 2.42
C VAL A 371 -19.41 -2.56 2.24
N PRO A 372 -18.77 -3.38 3.08
CA PRO A 372 -18.76 -4.85 2.91
C PRO A 372 -20.15 -5.47 3.04
N ASN A 373 -21.01 -4.92 3.90
CA ASN A 373 -22.35 -5.44 4.14
C ASN A 373 -23.26 -5.44 2.90
N ALA A 374 -22.99 -4.61 1.90
CA ALA A 374 -23.75 -4.61 0.65
C ALA A 374 -23.53 -5.89 -0.20
N PHE A 375 -22.54 -6.70 0.13
CA PHE A 375 -22.18 -7.94 -0.55
C PHE A 375 -22.60 -9.20 0.24
N GLU A 376 -23.24 -9.03 1.40
CA GLU A 376 -23.65 -10.13 2.27
C GLU A 376 -25.15 -10.43 2.09
N PRO A 377 -25.53 -11.63 1.59
CA PRO A 377 -26.92 -11.99 1.29
C PRO A 377 -27.79 -12.07 2.55
N ASP A 378 -27.18 -12.36 3.71
CA ASP A 378 -27.90 -12.64 4.96
C ASP A 378 -28.14 -11.38 5.81
N LYS A 379 -27.66 -10.21 5.39
CA LYS A 379 -27.88 -8.93 6.07
C LYS A 379 -29.21 -8.32 5.65
N ALA A 380 -30.27 -8.54 6.45
CA ALA A 380 -31.64 -8.10 6.15
C ALA A 380 -31.72 -6.58 5.88
N GLU A 381 -30.97 -5.77 6.59
CA GLU A 381 -30.90 -4.30 6.44
C GLU A 381 -30.20 -3.83 5.16
N TRP A 382 -29.54 -4.75 4.45
CA TRP A 382 -28.83 -4.51 3.19
C TRP A 382 -29.40 -5.32 2.02
N SER A 383 -30.51 -6.00 2.21
CA SER A 383 -31.09 -6.90 1.20
C SER A 383 -31.46 -6.20 -0.11
N ALA A 384 -31.96 -4.97 -0.05
CA ALA A 384 -32.29 -4.17 -1.22
C ALA A 384 -31.04 -3.77 -2.01
N GLU A 385 -29.98 -3.31 -1.31
CA GLU A 385 -28.71 -2.93 -1.92
C GLU A 385 -27.97 -4.14 -2.49
N TYR A 386 -28.02 -5.28 -1.80
CA TYR A 386 -27.48 -6.54 -2.33
C TYR A 386 -28.14 -6.93 -3.66
N ALA A 387 -29.49 -6.90 -3.73
CA ALA A 387 -30.22 -7.21 -4.94
C ALA A 387 -29.92 -6.19 -6.07
N GLU A 388 -29.82 -4.90 -5.74
CA GLU A 388 -29.47 -3.85 -6.69
C GLU A 388 -28.07 -4.09 -7.29
N LEU A 389 -27.05 -4.38 -6.46
CA LEU A 389 -25.69 -4.66 -6.94
C LEU A 389 -25.66 -5.88 -7.86
N LYS A 390 -26.37 -6.95 -7.51
CA LYS A 390 -26.45 -8.15 -8.35
C LYS A 390 -27.08 -7.87 -9.71
N SER A 391 -28.02 -6.93 -9.80
CA SER A 391 -28.65 -6.54 -11.06
C SER A 391 -27.82 -5.52 -11.85
N LEU A 392 -27.07 -4.67 -11.16
CA LEU A 392 -26.29 -3.57 -11.76
C LEU A 392 -24.96 -4.03 -12.33
N LEU A 393 -24.27 -4.95 -11.64
CA LEU A 393 -22.94 -5.42 -11.99
C LEU A 393 -23.00 -6.74 -12.76
N THR A 394 -22.09 -6.92 -13.72
CA THR A 394 -21.84 -8.25 -14.28
C THR A 394 -21.22 -9.14 -13.20
N GLU A 395 -21.21 -10.46 -13.39
CA GLU A 395 -20.63 -11.40 -12.42
C GLU A 395 -19.16 -11.08 -12.13
N ASP A 396 -18.36 -10.82 -13.17
CA ASP A 396 -16.95 -10.43 -13.03
C ASP A 396 -16.78 -9.08 -12.29
N GLU A 397 -17.64 -8.10 -12.55
CA GLU A 397 -17.63 -6.81 -11.85
C GLU A 397 -18.02 -6.96 -10.39
N TYR A 398 -19.03 -7.78 -10.11
CA TYR A 398 -19.49 -8.05 -8.75
C TYR A 398 -18.42 -8.78 -7.93
N ASP A 399 -17.79 -9.81 -8.49
CA ASP A 399 -16.72 -10.55 -7.81
C ASP A 399 -15.49 -9.66 -7.56
N SER A 400 -15.13 -8.81 -8.53
CA SER A 400 -14.06 -7.83 -8.38
C SER A 400 -14.39 -6.80 -7.29
N ALA A 401 -15.62 -6.27 -7.28
CA ALA A 401 -16.08 -5.32 -6.28
C ALA A 401 -16.09 -5.95 -4.88
N ARG A 402 -16.62 -7.16 -4.73
CA ARG A 402 -16.64 -7.92 -3.48
C ARG A 402 -15.22 -8.19 -2.97
N ALA A 403 -14.31 -8.63 -3.83
CA ALA A 403 -12.92 -8.88 -3.46
C ALA A 403 -12.19 -7.61 -3.01
N SER A 404 -12.62 -6.44 -3.47
CA SER A 404 -12.02 -5.14 -3.14
C SER A 404 -12.47 -4.59 -1.78
N THR A 405 -13.49 -5.16 -1.14
CA THR A 405 -14.00 -4.70 0.17
C THR A 405 -12.95 -4.75 1.28
N LEU A 406 -11.92 -5.57 1.13
CA LEU A 406 -10.87 -5.74 2.12
C LEU A 406 -9.71 -4.73 1.97
N ASN A 407 -9.57 -4.07 0.83
CA ASN A 407 -8.36 -3.29 0.53
C ASN A 407 -8.56 -2.07 -0.38
N ALA A 408 -9.78 -1.78 -0.83
CA ALA A 408 -10.04 -0.60 -1.65
C ALA A 408 -10.43 0.61 -0.80
N HIS A 409 -9.45 1.20 -0.14
CA HIS A 409 -9.59 2.44 0.60
C HIS A 409 -8.97 3.58 -0.21
N PHE A 410 -9.80 4.55 -0.60
CA PHE A 410 -9.33 5.71 -1.37
C PHE A 410 -8.74 6.77 -0.44
N THR A 411 -7.56 7.26 -0.80
CA THR A 411 -6.90 8.36 -0.06
C THR A 411 -7.72 9.63 -0.17
N THR A 412 -7.97 10.29 0.96
CA THR A 412 -8.77 11.52 1.01
C THR A 412 -8.05 12.70 0.35
N PRO A 413 -8.79 13.66 -0.24
CA PRO A 413 -8.20 14.83 -0.89
C PRO A 413 -7.27 15.65 0.03
N VAL A 414 -7.59 15.77 1.31
CA VAL A 414 -6.75 16.46 2.31
C VAL A 414 -5.36 15.83 2.42
N VAL A 415 -5.30 14.50 2.53
CA VAL A 415 -4.02 13.78 2.60
C VAL A 415 -3.23 13.91 1.29
N ILE A 416 -3.92 13.81 0.14
CA ILE A 416 -3.28 13.96 -1.17
C ILE A 416 -2.67 15.36 -1.33
N ARG A 417 -3.37 16.41 -0.93
CA ARG A 417 -2.85 17.78 -0.99
C ARG A 417 -1.65 17.96 -0.09
N ALA A 418 -1.68 17.42 1.14
CA ALA A 418 -0.53 17.45 2.03
C ALA A 418 0.70 16.74 1.42
N ILE A 419 0.51 15.62 0.70
CA ILE A 419 1.58 14.95 -0.04
C ILE A 419 2.16 15.86 -1.13
N TYR A 420 1.31 16.55 -1.90
CA TYR A 420 1.78 17.49 -2.93
C TYR A 420 2.46 18.72 -2.35
N GLU A 421 2.01 19.23 -1.23
CA GLU A 421 2.66 20.31 -0.49
C GLU A 421 4.06 19.90 -0.02
N ALA A 422 4.18 18.69 0.55
CA ALA A 422 5.47 18.14 0.92
C ALA A 422 6.42 17.97 -0.27
N LEU A 423 5.91 17.48 -1.42
CA LEU A 423 6.70 17.38 -2.65
C LEU A 423 7.17 18.77 -3.15
N GLY A 424 6.28 19.77 -3.07
CA GLY A 424 6.63 21.17 -3.39
C GLY A 424 7.72 21.73 -2.46
N SER A 425 7.62 21.41 -1.17
CA SER A 425 8.59 21.86 -0.15
C SER A 425 10.01 21.30 -0.37
N ILE A 426 10.13 20.10 -0.96
CA ILE A 426 11.42 19.50 -1.34
C ILE A 426 11.86 19.89 -2.75
N GLY A 427 11.17 20.84 -3.40
CA GLY A 427 11.55 21.43 -4.68
C GLY A 427 11.03 20.68 -5.91
N PHE A 428 10.07 19.75 -5.78
CA PHE A 428 9.46 19.11 -6.95
C PHE A 428 8.51 20.08 -7.66
N VAL A 429 8.78 20.37 -8.92
CA VAL A 429 7.95 21.28 -9.76
C VAL A 429 7.26 20.51 -10.86
N SER A 430 7.95 19.59 -11.52
CA SER A 430 7.36 18.77 -12.59
C SER A 430 8.20 17.53 -12.84
N GLY A 431 7.57 16.47 -13.36
CA GLY A 431 8.23 15.21 -13.67
C GLY A 431 7.26 14.11 -14.07
N ASN A 432 7.72 12.87 -13.96
CA ASN A 432 6.85 11.70 -14.15
C ASN A 432 6.25 11.30 -12.81
N ILE A 433 4.92 11.35 -12.70
CA ILE A 433 4.17 10.94 -11.51
C ILE A 433 3.47 9.62 -11.85
N LEU A 434 3.81 8.57 -11.10
CA LEU A 434 3.18 7.25 -11.22
C LEU A 434 2.32 6.97 -9.98
N GLU A 435 1.04 6.71 -10.23
CA GLU A 435 0.10 6.20 -9.23
C GLU A 435 -0.20 4.73 -9.52
N PRO A 436 0.39 3.78 -8.78
CA PRO A 436 0.31 2.35 -9.09
C PRO A 436 -1.03 1.69 -8.71
N SER A 437 -1.89 2.40 -7.97
CA SER A 437 -3.26 1.99 -7.61
C SER A 437 -4.16 3.21 -7.68
N CYS A 438 -4.32 3.75 -8.89
CA CYS A 438 -4.87 5.10 -9.06
C CYS A 438 -6.38 5.21 -8.77
N GLY A 439 -7.09 4.11 -8.59
CA GLY A 439 -8.52 4.13 -8.36
C GLY A 439 -9.25 4.94 -9.45
N VAL A 440 -10.01 5.93 -9.00
CA VAL A 440 -10.69 6.90 -9.89
C VAL A 440 -9.81 8.09 -10.27
N GLY A 441 -8.55 8.14 -9.81
CA GLY A 441 -7.61 9.20 -10.16
C GLY A 441 -7.60 10.39 -9.19
N ASN A 442 -7.87 10.18 -7.92
CA ASN A 442 -7.91 11.25 -6.91
C ASN A 442 -6.60 12.04 -6.84
N PHE A 443 -5.44 11.38 -6.93
CA PHE A 443 -4.15 12.08 -7.01
C PHE A 443 -4.07 13.00 -8.22
N PHE A 444 -4.57 12.57 -9.37
CA PHE A 444 -4.57 13.41 -10.57
C PHE A 444 -5.56 14.58 -10.46
N GLY A 445 -6.73 14.33 -9.84
CA GLY A 445 -7.73 15.35 -9.57
C GLY A 445 -7.28 16.43 -8.59
N CYS A 446 -6.42 16.08 -7.64
CA CYS A 446 -5.84 16.99 -6.64
C CYS A 446 -4.49 17.60 -7.05
N LEU A 447 -3.96 17.32 -8.25
CA LEU A 447 -2.66 17.82 -8.69
C LEU A 447 -2.63 19.35 -8.64
N PRO A 448 -1.67 20.00 -7.93
CA PRO A 448 -1.59 21.45 -7.85
C PRO A 448 -1.21 22.08 -9.23
N GLY A 449 -1.66 23.31 -9.44
CA GLY A 449 -1.36 24.04 -10.68
C GLY A 449 0.14 24.24 -10.95
N SER A 450 0.94 24.37 -9.90
CA SER A 450 2.40 24.44 -9.95
C SER A 450 3.05 23.18 -10.55
N MET A 451 2.37 22.02 -10.49
CA MET A 451 2.86 20.73 -11.00
C MET A 451 2.16 20.30 -12.29
N ALA A 452 1.36 21.19 -12.92
CA ALA A 452 0.54 20.87 -14.10
C ALA A 452 1.33 20.40 -15.34
N ALA A 453 2.64 20.72 -15.41
CA ALA A 453 3.52 20.26 -16.47
C ALA A 453 3.97 18.79 -16.30
N SER A 454 3.62 18.12 -15.20
CA SER A 454 3.98 16.73 -14.94
C SER A 454 3.26 15.76 -15.86
N LYS A 455 3.93 14.66 -16.20
CA LYS A 455 3.33 13.53 -16.92
C LYS A 455 2.76 12.54 -15.94
N LEU A 456 1.48 12.21 -16.07
CA LEU A 456 0.74 11.37 -15.14
C LEU A 456 0.59 9.96 -15.70
N TYR A 457 0.92 8.97 -14.89
CA TYR A 457 0.80 7.54 -15.20
C TYR A 457 -0.02 6.87 -14.12
N GLY A 458 -1.17 6.27 -14.48
CA GLY A 458 -2.02 5.52 -13.57
C GLY A 458 -2.03 4.03 -13.92
N VAL A 459 -1.98 3.18 -12.92
CA VAL A 459 -2.24 1.75 -13.04
C VAL A 459 -3.40 1.42 -12.11
N GLU A 460 -4.41 0.72 -12.62
CA GLU A 460 -5.57 0.30 -11.85
C GLU A 460 -5.95 -1.14 -12.21
N LEU A 461 -6.12 -1.98 -11.20
CA LEU A 461 -6.48 -3.38 -11.34
C LEU A 461 -8.00 -3.57 -11.43
N GLY A 462 -8.76 -2.76 -10.70
CA GLY A 462 -10.23 -2.83 -10.68
C GLY A 462 -10.83 -2.38 -11.99
N SER A 463 -11.63 -3.24 -12.64
CA SER A 463 -12.25 -2.94 -13.93
C SER A 463 -13.19 -1.74 -13.86
N VAL A 464 -13.98 -1.63 -12.80
CA VAL A 464 -14.91 -0.52 -12.56
C VAL A 464 -14.16 0.76 -12.22
N SER A 465 -13.24 0.72 -11.24
CA SER A 465 -12.44 1.88 -10.82
C SER A 465 -11.60 2.46 -11.96
N GLY A 466 -10.95 1.61 -12.76
CA GLY A 466 -10.15 2.03 -13.90
C GLY A 466 -10.98 2.66 -15.04
N ARG A 467 -12.25 2.28 -15.20
CA ARG A 467 -13.17 2.91 -16.16
C ARG A 467 -13.62 4.29 -15.66
N HIS A 468 -13.92 4.44 -14.37
CA HIS A 468 -14.22 5.72 -13.73
C HIS A 468 -13.06 6.70 -13.90
N GLY A 469 -11.84 6.29 -13.63
CA GLY A 469 -10.65 7.12 -13.80
C GLY A 469 -10.46 7.60 -15.26
N ARG A 470 -10.82 6.78 -16.25
CA ARG A 470 -10.82 7.17 -17.67
C ARG A 470 -11.94 8.14 -18.02
N GLY A 471 -13.11 8.01 -17.39
CA GLY A 471 -14.23 8.92 -17.57
C GLY A 471 -13.95 10.33 -17.01
N GLN A 472 -13.14 10.42 -15.95
CA GLN A 472 -12.69 11.69 -15.37
C GLN A 472 -11.50 12.31 -16.13
N ALA A 473 -10.66 11.47 -16.74
CA ALA A 473 -9.49 11.90 -17.49
C ALA A 473 -9.86 12.10 -18.95
N VAL A 474 -10.26 13.29 -19.29
CA VAL A 474 -10.44 13.67 -20.69
C VAL A 474 -9.16 14.28 -21.20
N ARG A 475 -8.31 13.52 -21.78
CA ARG A 475 -7.62 13.71 -23.05
C ARG A 475 -6.41 12.81 -23.26
N ARG A 476 -6.30 12.33 -24.46
CA ARG A 476 -5.03 12.02 -25.11
C ARG A 476 -4.27 13.35 -25.40
N GLY A 477 -3.81 14.03 -24.39
CA GLY A 477 -2.76 15.02 -24.45
C GLY A 477 -1.48 14.30 -24.05
N ALA A 478 -0.40 14.49 -24.81
CA ALA A 478 0.87 13.80 -24.63
C ALA A 478 1.26 13.64 -23.14
N GLY A 479 1.07 12.46 -22.57
CA GLY A 479 1.58 12.12 -21.24
C GLY A 479 0.68 11.37 -20.26
N GLN A 480 -0.60 11.22 -20.49
CA GLN A 480 -1.46 10.50 -19.54
C GLN A 480 -1.81 9.11 -20.06
N ARG A 481 -1.37 8.05 -19.36
CA ARG A 481 -1.70 6.65 -19.68
C ARG A 481 -2.19 5.94 -18.44
N ILE A 482 -3.51 5.72 -18.36
CA ILE A 482 -4.08 4.75 -17.43
C ILE A 482 -4.09 3.40 -18.15
N ARG A 483 -3.30 2.44 -17.69
CA ARG A 483 -3.32 1.06 -18.18
C ARG A 483 -4.16 0.21 -17.25
N SER A 484 -5.30 -0.27 -17.72
CA SER A 484 -5.91 -1.45 -17.15
C SER A 484 -5.10 -2.65 -17.61
N HIS A 485 -4.59 -3.43 -16.69
CA HIS A 485 -3.90 -4.69 -17.03
C HIS A 485 -4.98 -5.74 -17.33
N ARG A 486 -5.42 -5.80 -18.58
CA ARG A 486 -6.06 -7.00 -19.11
C ARG A 486 -4.90 -7.91 -19.51
N PRO A 487 -4.74 -9.10 -18.92
CA PRO A 487 -3.77 -10.06 -19.44
C PRO A 487 -4.13 -10.36 -20.90
N PRO A 488 -3.15 -10.58 -21.77
CA PRO A 488 -3.42 -10.98 -23.15
C PRO A 488 -4.29 -12.22 -23.14
N ALA A 489 -5.37 -12.21 -23.94
CA ALA A 489 -6.19 -13.37 -24.18
C ALA A 489 -5.23 -14.47 -24.70
N VAL A 490 -5.14 -15.57 -23.96
CA VAL A 490 -4.49 -16.78 -24.45
C VAL A 490 -5.33 -17.28 -25.64
N PRO A 491 -4.77 -17.45 -26.83
CA PRO A 491 -5.51 -18.02 -27.94
C PRO A 491 -6.00 -19.42 -27.56
N GLN A 492 -7.31 -19.63 -27.60
CA GLN A 492 -7.87 -20.98 -27.64
C GLN A 492 -7.57 -21.54 -29.03
N SER A 493 -6.46 -22.23 -29.18
CA SER A 493 -6.24 -23.10 -30.32
C SER A 493 -5.50 -24.35 -29.84
N GLU A 494 -6.16 -25.47 -30.12
CA GLU A 494 -5.64 -26.81 -30.25
C GLU A 494 -5.48 -27.67 -28.97
N TYR A 495 -6.63 -28.13 -28.44
CA TYR A 495 -6.71 -29.53 -28.02
C TYR A 495 -7.55 -30.30 -29.03
N HIS A 496 -6.94 -30.72 -30.11
CA HIS A 496 -7.42 -31.81 -30.95
C HIS A 496 -6.85 -33.14 -30.45
N ARG A 497 -7.79 -33.96 -30.02
CA ARG A 497 -7.83 -35.44 -30.14
C ARG A 497 -6.52 -36.15 -30.57
N GLY A 498 -6.05 -36.98 -29.71
CA GLY A 498 -5.21 -38.11 -30.02
C GLY A 498 -5.51 -39.21 -29.02
N GLY A 499 -6.43 -40.10 -29.41
CA GLY A 499 -6.68 -41.35 -28.70
C GLY A 499 -5.59 -42.35 -29.04
N LEU A 500 -5.19 -43.10 -28.08
CA LEU A 500 -5.06 -44.56 -27.95
C LEU A 500 -4.56 -44.87 -26.57
#